data_df7fc324df983371f6c16aa3178fe911
#
_entry.id   df7fc324df983371f6c16aa3178fe911
#
_cell.length_a   1.000
_cell.length_b   1.000
_cell.length_c   1.000
_cell.angle_alpha   90.00
_cell.angle_beta   90.00
_cell.angle_gamma   90.00
#
_symmetry.space_group_name_H-M   'P 1'
#
loop_
_entity.id
_entity.type
_entity.pdbx_description
1 polymer ?
#
loop_
_entity_poly.entity_id
_entity_poly.type
_entity_poly.pdbx_seq_one_letter_code
_entity_poly.pdbx_strand_id
1 'polypeptide(L)'
;MYNRLRSMSFSCSAMDSAGPNISLELLPLELREVYQSWRRSSATPDNYSDDVQECDWPVSIYVPERYEEGYAYPLLTWFHSDANDEDQLEDVMNAVSSQNYVGLALRGNTELGKPGGYRWDPATFAQGSVGLSELMHLTTCRLRRAFHVHSERIFVAGSGHGADAALHLFSRHPDWFAGAILLDPFCEPGTLPAEGPGGLDRKSVLVSLSRTCALDNLGRCVAAVRTLRTAGASVDVRMTELPVDPVSPEARSLDYWMMECIQREQEGGICR
;
A
#
# COMPACT_ATOMS: atom_id res chain seq x y z
N MET A 1 -6.54 -23.35 14.39
CA MET A 1 -5.06 -23.48 14.30
C MET A 1 -4.58 -23.25 12.87
N TYR A 2 -5.25 -22.36 12.10
CA TYR A 2 -5.04 -22.16 10.65
C TYR A 2 -4.57 -20.73 10.27
N ASN A 3 -4.41 -19.81 11.24
CA ASN A 3 -4.20 -18.39 10.96
C ASN A 3 -2.75 -17.90 10.93
N ARG A 4 -1.74 -18.76 11.09
CA ARG A 4 -0.34 -18.34 11.21
C ARG A 4 0.47 -18.27 9.91
N LEU A 5 -0.14 -18.54 8.76
CA LEU A 5 0.57 -18.60 7.46
C LEU A 5 0.14 -17.54 6.44
N ARG A 6 -0.57 -16.49 6.87
CA ARG A 6 -1.21 -15.54 5.96
C ARG A 6 -0.46 -14.24 5.74
N SER A 7 0.41 -13.87 6.64
CA SER A 7 1.33 -12.76 6.48
C SER A 7 2.72 -13.33 6.20
N MET A 8 3.26 -13.02 5.04
CA MET A 8 4.63 -13.33 4.67
C MET A 8 5.46 -12.09 4.92
N SER A 9 6.07 -12.01 6.09
CA SER A 9 7.08 -11.00 6.38
C SER A 9 8.41 -11.46 5.80
N PHE A 10 8.95 -10.71 4.86
CA PHE A 10 10.26 -10.97 4.26
C PHE A 10 11.29 -10.04 4.89
N SER A 11 12.00 -10.52 5.88
CA SER A 11 13.19 -9.84 6.38
C SER A 11 14.42 -10.51 5.78
N CYS A 12 15.22 -9.79 5.02
CA CYS A 12 16.51 -10.28 4.56
C CYS A 12 17.60 -9.74 5.49
N SER A 13 18.20 -10.62 6.29
CA SER A 13 19.49 -10.35 6.91
C SER A 13 20.60 -10.69 5.91
N ALA A 14 21.55 -9.81 5.76
CA ALA A 14 22.70 -9.94 4.89
C ALA A 14 23.37 -11.31 5.02
N MET A 15 23.57 -11.98 3.89
CA MET A 15 24.29 -13.21 3.58
C MET A 15 23.35 -14.34 3.15
N ASP A 16 22.93 -14.26 1.91
CA ASP A 16 22.87 -15.33 0.92
C ASP A 16 22.05 -14.86 -0.28
N SER A 17 22.55 -15.09 -1.48
CA SER A 17 21.96 -14.77 -2.78
C SER A 17 20.68 -15.59 -3.09
N ALA A 18 19.96 -16.04 -2.07
CA ALA A 18 18.68 -16.73 -2.15
C ALA A 18 17.71 -15.98 -1.24
N GLY A 19 16.69 -15.32 -1.82
CA GLY A 19 15.63 -14.59 -1.10
C GLY A 19 15.10 -15.26 0.17
N PRO A 20 14.16 -14.67 0.90
CA PRO A 20 13.77 -15.08 2.24
C PRO A 20 13.53 -16.59 2.34
N ASN A 21 14.21 -17.23 3.27
CA ASN A 21 14.18 -18.67 3.43
C ASN A 21 12.96 -19.08 4.23
N ILE A 22 11.77 -18.93 3.64
CA ILE A 22 10.55 -19.52 4.20
C ILE A 22 10.69 -21.02 4.01
N SER A 23 10.59 -21.78 5.10
CA SER A 23 10.54 -23.24 5.01
C SER A 23 9.31 -23.62 4.19
N LEU A 24 9.54 -24.17 2.99
CA LEU A 24 8.48 -24.62 2.06
C LEU A 24 7.46 -25.55 2.74
N GLU A 25 7.89 -26.22 3.81
CA GLU A 25 7.06 -27.15 4.59
C GLU A 25 5.94 -26.43 5.37
N LEU A 26 6.10 -25.12 5.62
CA LEU A 26 5.13 -24.29 6.33
C LEU A 26 4.08 -23.66 5.41
N LEU A 27 4.28 -23.71 4.08
CA LEU A 27 3.33 -23.19 3.11
C LEU A 27 2.28 -24.24 2.74
N PRO A 28 1.01 -23.85 2.56
CA PRO A 28 0.01 -24.66 1.89
C PRO A 28 0.53 -25.18 0.55
N LEU A 29 0.15 -26.39 0.15
CA LEU A 29 0.67 -27.05 -1.06
C LEU A 29 0.49 -26.19 -2.31
N GLU A 30 -0.66 -25.51 -2.42
CA GLU A 30 -1.03 -24.63 -3.53
C GLU A 30 -0.10 -23.40 -3.62
N LEU A 31 0.38 -22.89 -2.49
CA LEU A 31 1.27 -21.73 -2.44
C LEU A 31 2.76 -22.09 -2.59
N ARG A 32 3.12 -23.37 -2.46
CA ARG A 32 4.52 -23.81 -2.62
C ARG A 32 5.01 -23.62 -4.06
N GLU A 33 4.19 -23.95 -5.03
CA GLU A 33 4.52 -23.78 -6.46
C GLU A 33 4.61 -22.31 -6.85
N VAL A 34 3.70 -21.49 -6.34
CA VAL A 34 3.69 -20.03 -6.54
C VAL A 34 4.95 -19.41 -5.94
N TYR A 35 5.32 -19.80 -4.71
CA TYR A 35 6.55 -19.34 -4.05
C TYR A 35 7.81 -19.82 -4.78
N GLN A 36 7.84 -21.06 -5.26
CA GLN A 36 8.96 -21.59 -6.06
C GLN A 36 9.03 -20.92 -7.44
N SER A 37 7.89 -20.59 -8.05
CA SER A 37 7.83 -19.81 -9.28
C SER A 37 8.37 -18.40 -9.08
N TRP A 38 7.98 -17.75 -7.98
CA TRP A 38 8.49 -16.45 -7.58
C TRP A 38 10.02 -16.46 -7.37
N ARG A 39 10.54 -17.46 -6.64
CA ARG A 39 12.00 -17.66 -6.48
C ARG A 39 12.73 -17.89 -7.80
N ARG A 40 12.14 -18.63 -8.73
CA ARG A 40 12.74 -18.89 -10.05
C ARG A 40 12.66 -17.67 -10.96
N SER A 41 11.60 -16.87 -10.86
CA SER A 41 11.41 -15.66 -11.64
C SER A 41 12.33 -14.50 -11.22
N SER A 42 12.80 -14.50 -9.97
CA SER A 42 13.85 -13.57 -9.53
C SER A 42 15.24 -13.91 -10.10
N ALA A 43 15.39 -15.09 -10.76
CA ALA A 43 16.65 -15.56 -11.32
C ALA A 43 16.76 -15.42 -12.86
N THR A 44 15.73 -14.90 -13.55
CA THR A 44 15.80 -14.70 -15.02
C THR A 44 15.55 -13.25 -15.38
N PRO A 45 16.54 -12.57 -15.99
CA PRO A 45 16.39 -11.19 -16.44
C PRO A 45 15.68 -11.17 -17.81
N ASP A 46 14.44 -10.70 -17.87
CA ASP A 46 13.93 -10.16 -19.10
C ASP A 46 14.27 -8.65 -19.16
N ASN A 47 15.37 -8.34 -19.83
CA ASN A 47 15.76 -7.03 -20.39
C ASN A 47 15.70 -5.76 -19.48
N TYR A 48 15.82 -5.89 -18.17
CA TYR A 48 16.24 -4.77 -17.31
C TYR A 48 17.72 -4.97 -16.98
N SER A 49 18.52 -3.93 -17.20
CA SER A 49 19.96 -3.92 -16.96
C SER A 49 20.32 -4.60 -15.62
N ASP A 50 21.35 -5.43 -15.65
CA ASP A 50 21.90 -6.21 -14.52
C ASP A 50 22.35 -5.39 -13.29
N ASP A 51 22.05 -4.09 -13.24
CA ASP A 51 22.45 -3.15 -12.19
C ASP A 51 21.36 -2.83 -11.17
N VAL A 52 20.19 -3.50 -11.19
CA VAL A 52 19.21 -3.33 -10.13
C VAL A 52 19.67 -4.12 -8.91
N GLN A 53 20.41 -3.44 -8.05
CA GLN A 53 20.73 -3.89 -6.70
C GLN A 53 19.47 -4.50 -6.07
N GLU A 54 19.52 -5.77 -5.65
CA GLU A 54 18.44 -6.42 -4.90
C GLU A 54 18.11 -5.52 -3.70
N CYS A 55 16.94 -4.91 -3.75
CA CYS A 55 16.51 -4.07 -2.65
C CYS A 55 15.92 -4.99 -1.58
N ASP A 56 16.71 -5.23 -0.54
CA ASP A 56 16.35 -6.04 0.63
C ASP A 56 15.46 -5.26 1.61
N TRP A 57 14.40 -4.62 1.10
CA TRP A 57 13.48 -3.89 1.95
C TRP A 57 12.44 -4.84 2.56
N PRO A 58 12.21 -4.78 3.89
CA PRO A 58 11.20 -5.61 4.53
C PRO A 58 9.81 -5.29 4.02
N VAL A 59 9.07 -6.34 3.62
CA VAL A 59 7.72 -6.25 3.10
C VAL A 59 6.85 -7.34 3.68
N SER A 60 5.56 -7.08 3.85
CA SER A 60 4.55 -8.07 4.18
C SER A 60 3.58 -8.23 3.01
N ILE A 61 3.17 -9.46 2.73
CA ILE A 61 2.23 -9.80 1.67
C ILE A 61 1.07 -10.58 2.27
N TYR A 62 -0.14 -10.12 2.00
CA TYR A 62 -1.36 -10.81 2.37
C TYR A 62 -2.00 -11.46 1.14
N VAL A 63 -2.31 -12.75 1.25
CA VAL A 63 -3.00 -13.50 0.20
C VAL A 63 -4.40 -13.85 0.68
N PRO A 64 -5.46 -13.62 -0.12
CA PRO A 64 -6.84 -13.95 0.24
C PRO A 64 -6.99 -15.39 0.73
N GLU A 65 -7.91 -15.61 1.67
CA GLU A 65 -8.17 -16.94 2.26
C GLU A 65 -8.50 -18.03 1.23
N ARG A 66 -9.16 -17.63 0.14
CA ARG A 66 -9.55 -18.51 -0.97
C ARG A 66 -9.02 -17.95 -2.27
N TYR A 67 -7.68 -17.80 -2.33
CA TYR A 67 -7.03 -17.30 -3.52
C TYR A 67 -7.28 -18.22 -4.72
N GLU A 68 -7.75 -17.64 -5.82
CA GLU A 68 -7.97 -18.32 -7.10
C GLU A 68 -7.02 -17.76 -8.15
N GLU A 69 -6.14 -18.58 -8.71
CA GLU A 69 -5.13 -18.15 -9.70
C GLU A 69 -5.75 -17.52 -10.97
N GLY A 70 -6.96 -17.97 -11.33
CA GLY A 70 -7.69 -17.44 -12.49
C GLY A 70 -8.39 -16.09 -12.27
N TYR A 71 -8.46 -15.60 -11.04
CA TYR A 71 -9.10 -14.34 -10.70
C TYR A 71 -8.06 -13.24 -10.51
N ALA A 72 -8.25 -12.11 -11.22
CA ALA A 72 -7.37 -10.94 -11.09
C ALA A 72 -7.79 -10.09 -9.88
N TYR A 73 -7.08 -10.25 -8.77
CA TYR A 73 -7.38 -9.55 -7.52
C TYR A 73 -7.01 -8.07 -7.57
N PRO A 74 -7.84 -7.18 -6.99
CA PRO A 74 -7.36 -5.84 -6.64
C PRO A 74 -6.22 -5.93 -5.64
N LEU A 75 -5.31 -4.96 -5.68
CA LEU A 75 -4.20 -4.82 -4.72
C LEU A 75 -4.50 -3.69 -3.75
N LEU A 76 -4.36 -3.94 -2.47
CA LEU A 76 -4.33 -2.92 -1.43
C LEU A 76 -2.90 -2.78 -0.91
N THR A 77 -2.26 -1.65 -1.17
CA THR A 77 -0.96 -1.32 -0.55
C THR A 77 -1.20 -0.51 0.70
N TRP A 78 -0.69 -1.02 1.83
CA TRP A 78 -0.86 -0.42 3.15
C TRP A 78 0.43 0.19 3.68
N PHE A 79 0.36 1.44 4.11
CA PHE A 79 1.42 2.16 4.82
C PHE A 79 1.02 2.31 6.29
N HIS A 80 1.71 1.59 7.15
CA HIS A 80 1.40 1.48 8.57
C HIS A 80 1.49 2.83 9.30
N SER A 81 0.78 2.94 10.43
CA SER A 81 0.87 4.09 11.33
C SER A 81 2.19 4.09 12.11
N ASP A 82 2.48 5.21 12.78
CA ASP A 82 3.67 5.34 13.64
C ASP A 82 3.73 4.26 14.71
N ALA A 83 4.94 3.84 15.04
CA ALA A 83 5.24 2.79 16.01
C ALA A 83 4.72 1.39 15.64
N ASN A 84 4.33 1.20 14.38
CA ASN A 84 4.03 -0.10 13.78
C ASN A 84 5.10 -0.46 12.74
N ASP A 85 4.86 -1.53 12.02
CA ASP A 85 5.68 -2.03 10.94
C ASP A 85 4.81 -2.67 9.84
N GLU A 86 5.43 -3.33 8.87
CA GLU A 86 4.74 -4.01 7.77
C GLU A 86 3.82 -5.15 8.23
N ASP A 87 4.04 -5.73 9.40
CA ASP A 87 3.22 -6.85 9.92
C ASP A 87 1.82 -6.41 10.33
N GLN A 88 1.57 -5.07 10.50
CA GLN A 88 0.21 -4.54 10.67
C GLN A 88 -0.73 -4.93 9.51
N LEU A 89 -0.18 -5.27 8.34
CA LEU A 89 -0.97 -5.62 7.16
C LEU A 89 -1.97 -6.75 7.42
N GLU A 90 -1.58 -7.80 8.15
CA GLU A 90 -2.47 -8.95 8.41
C GLU A 90 -3.74 -8.52 9.13
N ASP A 91 -3.61 -7.73 10.17
CA ASP A 91 -4.73 -7.25 10.97
C ASP A 91 -5.63 -6.31 10.15
N VAL A 92 -5.03 -5.41 9.37
CA VAL A 92 -5.75 -4.50 8.47
C VAL A 92 -6.55 -5.28 7.43
N MET A 93 -5.93 -6.25 6.76
CA MET A 93 -6.61 -7.03 5.73
C MET A 93 -7.75 -7.86 6.30
N ASN A 94 -7.59 -8.44 7.49
CA ASN A 94 -8.66 -9.15 8.18
C ASN A 94 -9.83 -8.23 8.56
N ALA A 95 -9.56 -6.98 8.92
CA ALA A 95 -10.58 -6.00 9.26
C ALA A 95 -11.29 -5.45 8.01
N VAL A 96 -10.55 -5.16 6.93
CA VAL A 96 -11.09 -4.65 5.65
C VAL A 96 -11.82 -5.76 4.91
N SER A 97 -11.11 -6.79 4.48
CA SER A 97 -11.67 -7.98 3.83
C SER A 97 -10.64 -9.10 3.73
N SER A 98 -10.96 -10.26 4.26
CA SER A 98 -10.07 -11.43 4.18
C SER A 98 -10.05 -12.12 2.80
N GLN A 99 -10.86 -11.66 1.82
CA GLN A 99 -11.07 -12.38 0.56
C GLN A 99 -10.93 -11.52 -0.70
N ASN A 100 -11.13 -10.20 -0.62
CA ASN A 100 -11.33 -9.38 -1.82
C ASN A 100 -10.03 -8.84 -2.44
N TYR A 101 -8.94 -8.79 -1.70
CA TYR A 101 -7.69 -8.13 -2.13
C TYR A 101 -6.46 -8.97 -1.84
N VAL A 102 -5.47 -8.87 -2.71
CA VAL A 102 -4.09 -9.12 -2.33
C VAL A 102 -3.59 -7.89 -1.56
N GLY A 103 -2.88 -8.09 -0.46
CA GLY A 103 -2.31 -7.02 0.36
C GLY A 103 -0.80 -6.92 0.18
N LEU A 104 -0.28 -5.70 0.25
CA LEU A 104 1.15 -5.39 0.28
C LEU A 104 1.40 -4.32 1.34
N ALA A 105 2.37 -4.52 2.22
CA ALA A 105 2.90 -3.47 3.07
C ALA A 105 4.41 -3.41 3.02
N LEU A 106 4.93 -2.20 3.10
CA LEU A 106 6.34 -1.89 3.20
C LEU A 106 6.64 -1.41 4.62
N ARG A 107 7.86 -1.69 5.11
CA ARG A 107 8.33 -1.12 6.38
C ARG A 107 8.61 0.37 6.24
N GLY A 108 8.29 1.14 7.27
CA GLY A 108 8.61 2.57 7.34
C GLY A 108 10.12 2.82 7.27
N ASN A 109 10.51 3.97 6.74
CA ASN A 109 11.88 4.31 6.45
C ASN A 109 12.68 4.87 7.64
N THR A 110 12.04 5.07 8.79
CA THR A 110 12.67 5.62 9.99
C THR A 110 12.32 4.75 11.20
N GLU A 111 13.35 4.15 11.80
CA GLU A 111 13.20 3.39 13.04
C GLU A 111 12.94 4.33 14.21
N LEU A 112 11.90 4.02 14.98
CA LEU A 112 11.63 4.68 16.24
C LEU A 112 12.38 3.94 17.36
N GLY A 113 13.07 4.69 18.21
CA GLY A 113 13.71 4.12 19.39
C GLY A 113 12.71 3.37 20.27
N LYS A 114 13.17 2.80 21.39
CA LYS A 114 12.27 2.06 22.30
C LYS A 114 11.07 2.92 22.72
N PRO A 115 9.82 2.38 22.67
CA PRO A 115 9.45 0.96 22.64
C PRO A 115 9.56 0.23 21.29
N GLY A 116 9.87 0.89 20.19
CA GLY A 116 10.12 0.24 18.90
C GLY A 116 9.14 0.63 17.81
N GLY A 117 9.24 -0.04 16.66
CA GLY A 117 8.46 0.23 15.46
C GLY A 117 9.11 1.24 14.52
N TYR A 118 8.41 1.56 13.47
CA TYR A 118 8.87 2.43 12.40
C TYR A 118 7.87 3.55 12.13
N ARG A 119 8.30 4.55 11.39
CA ARG A 119 7.42 5.57 10.84
C ARG A 119 7.87 5.93 9.42
N TRP A 120 7.03 6.70 8.74
CA TRP A 120 7.30 7.26 7.44
C TRP A 120 7.75 8.72 7.59
N ASP A 121 8.96 9.05 7.14
CA ASP A 121 9.48 10.41 7.16
C ASP A 121 9.43 10.99 5.74
N PRO A 122 8.53 11.96 5.46
CA PRO A 122 8.41 12.57 4.15
C PRO A 122 9.70 13.21 3.63
N ALA A 123 10.55 13.73 4.53
CA ALA A 123 11.80 14.35 4.16
C ALA A 123 12.79 13.36 3.49
N THR A 124 12.60 12.06 3.71
CA THR A 124 13.48 11.00 3.22
C THR A 124 12.89 10.16 2.09
N PHE A 125 11.65 10.44 1.62
CA PHE A 125 11.00 9.67 0.56
C PHE A 125 11.78 9.64 -0.76
N ALA A 126 12.55 10.66 -1.04
CA ALA A 126 13.40 10.75 -2.23
C ALA A 126 14.89 10.47 -1.93
N GLN A 127 15.23 10.11 -0.68
CA GLN A 127 16.61 9.89 -0.24
C GLN A 127 16.90 8.39 -0.11
N GLY A 128 18.18 8.04 -0.24
CA GLY A 128 18.65 6.65 -0.15
C GLY A 128 19.01 6.06 -1.50
N SER A 129 19.46 4.80 -1.50
CA SER A 129 19.83 4.06 -2.71
C SER A 129 18.62 3.76 -3.60
N VAL A 130 17.44 3.63 -2.99
CA VAL A 130 16.16 3.39 -3.66
C VAL A 130 15.11 4.30 -3.04
N GLY A 131 14.49 5.15 -3.84
CA GLY A 131 13.40 6.02 -3.41
C GLY A 131 12.10 5.22 -3.18
N LEU A 132 11.16 5.79 -2.40
CA LEU A 132 9.88 5.14 -2.10
C LEU A 132 9.10 4.74 -3.36
N SER A 133 9.12 5.58 -4.40
CA SER A 133 8.47 5.28 -5.69
C SER A 133 9.07 4.07 -6.38
N GLU A 134 10.39 4.00 -6.42
CA GLU A 134 11.11 2.87 -7.04
C GLU A 134 10.88 1.58 -6.25
N LEU A 135 10.96 1.64 -4.93
CA LEU A 135 10.68 0.52 -4.03
C LEU A 135 9.26 -0.02 -4.25
N MET A 136 8.27 0.87 -4.29
CA MET A 136 6.87 0.51 -4.56
C MET A 136 6.72 -0.16 -5.93
N HIS A 137 7.35 0.41 -6.97
CA HIS A 137 7.30 -0.15 -8.32
C HIS A 137 7.90 -1.54 -8.39
N LEU A 138 9.13 -1.72 -7.89
CA LEU A 138 9.83 -3.00 -7.88
C LEU A 138 9.05 -4.08 -7.12
N THR A 139 8.55 -3.73 -5.93
CA THR A 139 7.79 -4.68 -5.10
C THR A 139 6.47 -5.07 -5.75
N THR A 140 5.75 -4.10 -6.36
CA THR A 140 4.51 -4.38 -7.10
C THR A 140 4.78 -5.26 -8.32
N CYS A 141 5.85 -5.01 -9.08
CA CYS A 141 6.23 -5.85 -10.21
C CYS A 141 6.55 -7.29 -9.78
N ARG A 142 7.27 -7.47 -8.68
CA ARG A 142 7.55 -8.80 -8.11
C ARG A 142 6.26 -9.50 -7.67
N LEU A 143 5.38 -8.78 -6.96
CA LEU A 143 4.10 -9.31 -6.51
C LEU A 143 3.23 -9.79 -7.68
N ARG A 144 3.16 -9.03 -8.78
CA ARG A 144 2.38 -9.36 -9.97
C ARG A 144 2.92 -10.57 -10.76
N ARG A 145 4.19 -10.93 -10.57
CA ARG A 145 4.75 -12.18 -11.11
C ARG A 145 4.34 -13.40 -10.30
N ALA A 146 4.12 -13.22 -9.00
CA ALA A 146 3.75 -14.29 -8.09
C ALA A 146 2.24 -14.50 -7.95
N PHE A 147 1.46 -13.42 -8.09
CA PHE A 147 0.01 -13.42 -7.89
C PHE A 147 -0.69 -12.71 -9.04
N HIS A 148 -1.89 -13.18 -9.36
CA HIS A 148 -2.72 -12.56 -10.40
C HIS A 148 -3.38 -11.28 -9.86
N VAL A 149 -2.65 -10.17 -9.95
CA VAL A 149 -3.11 -8.83 -9.53
C VAL A 149 -3.61 -8.06 -10.75
N HIS A 150 -4.79 -7.44 -10.61
CA HIS A 150 -5.38 -6.59 -11.63
C HIS A 150 -4.52 -5.34 -11.88
N SER A 151 -4.22 -5.02 -13.15
CA SER A 151 -3.30 -3.93 -13.50
C SER A 151 -3.80 -2.54 -13.09
N GLU A 152 -5.11 -2.32 -13.11
CA GLU A 152 -5.73 -1.01 -12.91
C GLU A 152 -6.43 -0.85 -11.55
N ARG A 153 -6.55 -1.95 -10.77
CA ARG A 153 -7.22 -1.92 -9.46
C ARG A 153 -6.23 -1.99 -8.31
N ILE A 154 -5.30 -1.06 -8.31
CA ILE A 154 -4.30 -0.90 -7.26
C ILE A 154 -4.70 0.29 -6.40
N PHE A 155 -4.96 0.05 -5.11
CA PHE A 155 -5.26 1.08 -4.13
C PHE A 155 -4.07 1.29 -3.22
N VAL A 156 -3.82 2.55 -2.86
CA VAL A 156 -2.83 2.92 -1.85
C VAL A 156 -3.54 3.47 -0.62
N ALA A 157 -3.17 2.99 0.56
CA ALA A 157 -3.80 3.38 1.81
C ALA A 157 -2.78 3.51 2.93
N GLY A 158 -3.07 4.34 3.91
CA GLY A 158 -2.23 4.46 5.10
C GLY A 158 -2.88 5.27 6.21
N SER A 159 -2.24 5.27 7.38
CA SER A 159 -2.68 6.00 8.57
C SER A 159 -1.56 6.88 9.13
N GLY A 160 -1.89 8.10 9.55
CA GLY A 160 -0.92 9.06 10.07
C GLY A 160 0.16 9.41 9.05
N HIS A 161 1.44 9.26 9.39
CA HIS A 161 2.55 9.44 8.43
C HIS A 161 2.55 8.39 7.32
N GLY A 162 1.97 7.21 7.54
CA GLY A 162 1.72 6.25 6.46
C GLY A 162 0.72 6.77 5.43
N ALA A 163 -0.28 7.55 5.84
CA ALA A 163 -1.18 8.24 4.91
C ALA A 163 -0.44 9.33 4.12
N ASP A 164 0.57 9.98 4.69
CA ASP A 164 1.43 10.92 3.96
C ASP A 164 2.29 10.20 2.91
N ALA A 165 2.81 9.01 3.22
CA ALA A 165 3.53 8.18 2.25
C ALA A 165 2.61 7.75 1.10
N ALA A 166 1.38 7.33 1.41
CA ALA A 166 0.36 7.00 0.41
C ALA A 166 0.03 8.20 -0.48
N LEU A 167 -0.18 9.38 0.11
CA LEU A 167 -0.46 10.62 -0.62
C LEU A 167 0.73 11.04 -1.50
N HIS A 168 1.95 10.88 -1.00
CA HIS A 168 3.17 11.16 -1.76
C HIS A 168 3.25 10.33 -3.04
N LEU A 169 3.06 9.02 -2.94
CA LEU A 169 3.08 8.12 -4.10
C LEU A 169 1.92 8.42 -5.06
N PHE A 170 0.70 8.53 -4.54
CA PHE A 170 -0.49 8.79 -5.34
C PHE A 170 -0.39 10.10 -6.13
N SER A 171 0.12 11.15 -5.51
CA SER A 171 0.23 12.46 -6.15
C SER A 171 1.31 12.56 -7.23
N ARG A 172 2.33 11.70 -7.17
CA ARG A 172 3.43 11.64 -8.14
C ARG A 172 3.21 10.64 -9.25
N HIS A 173 2.50 9.55 -8.96
CA HIS A 173 2.28 8.44 -9.87
C HIS A 173 0.79 8.05 -9.92
N PRO A 174 -0.11 9.01 -10.30
CA PRO A 174 -1.55 8.76 -10.27
C PRO A 174 -1.97 7.60 -11.18
N ASP A 175 -1.23 7.33 -12.25
CA ASP A 175 -1.53 6.26 -13.20
C ASP A 175 -1.29 4.86 -12.62
N TRP A 176 -0.57 4.76 -11.51
CA TRP A 176 -0.34 3.48 -10.84
C TRP A 176 -1.55 3.02 -10.01
N PHE A 177 -2.43 3.94 -9.63
CA PHE A 177 -3.45 3.68 -8.62
C PHE A 177 -4.86 3.96 -9.13
N ALA A 178 -5.81 3.12 -8.73
CA ALA A 178 -7.23 3.36 -8.88
C ALA A 178 -7.73 4.43 -7.90
N GLY A 179 -7.17 4.46 -6.69
CA GLY A 179 -7.53 5.44 -5.67
C GLY A 179 -6.61 5.41 -4.47
N ALA A 180 -6.82 6.39 -3.57
CA ALA A 180 -6.06 6.51 -2.33
C ALA A 180 -7.00 6.62 -1.11
N ILE A 181 -6.58 6.02 0.02
CA ILE A 181 -7.27 6.09 1.32
C ILE A 181 -6.30 6.67 2.35
N LEU A 182 -6.65 7.81 2.89
CA LEU A 182 -5.82 8.58 3.80
C LEU A 182 -6.52 8.69 5.16
N LEU A 183 -6.05 7.94 6.16
CA LEU A 183 -6.60 7.94 7.50
C LEU A 183 -5.78 8.86 8.40
N ASP A 184 -6.38 9.94 8.86
CA ASP A 184 -5.76 10.97 9.70
C ASP A 184 -4.38 11.43 9.20
N PRO A 185 -4.22 11.81 7.90
CA PRO A 185 -2.95 12.25 7.35
C PRO A 185 -2.45 13.52 8.06
N PHE A 186 -1.15 13.69 8.16
CA PHE A 186 -0.55 14.94 8.66
C PHE A 186 -0.38 15.98 7.57
N CYS A 187 -0.35 15.55 6.32
CA CYS A 187 -0.10 16.42 5.16
C CYS A 187 1.16 17.28 5.35
N GLU A 188 2.24 16.63 5.76
CA GLU A 188 3.52 17.28 6.04
C GLU A 188 4.08 17.99 4.79
N PRO A 189 4.86 19.08 4.96
CA PRO A 189 5.53 19.72 3.84
C PRO A 189 6.38 18.74 3.02
N GLY A 190 6.23 18.76 1.70
CA GLY A 190 6.92 17.84 0.78
C GLY A 190 6.15 16.56 0.45
N THR A 191 5.03 16.26 1.13
CA THR A 191 4.14 15.15 0.78
C THR A 191 3.57 15.33 -0.63
N LEU A 192 3.05 16.52 -0.95
CA LEU A 192 2.63 16.88 -2.31
C LEU A 192 3.79 17.47 -3.12
N PRO A 193 3.83 17.26 -4.45
CA PRO A 193 4.80 17.92 -5.31
C PRO A 193 4.63 19.44 -5.27
N ALA A 194 5.74 20.20 -5.36
CA ALA A 194 5.75 21.65 -5.28
C ALA A 194 4.94 22.31 -6.43
N GLU A 195 4.99 21.72 -7.62
CA GLU A 195 4.22 22.10 -8.81
C GLU A 195 2.75 21.67 -8.73
N GLY A 196 2.38 20.96 -7.69
CA GLY A 196 1.06 20.33 -7.55
C GLY A 196 0.97 18.98 -8.28
N PRO A 197 0.04 18.11 -7.87
CA PRO A 197 -0.23 16.86 -8.56
C PRO A 197 -0.90 17.14 -9.92
N GLY A 198 -0.48 16.40 -10.95
CA GLY A 198 -1.12 16.42 -12.27
C GLY A 198 -1.81 15.09 -12.58
N GLY A 199 -2.75 15.10 -13.53
CA GLY A 199 -3.34 13.86 -14.04
C GLY A 199 -4.24 13.12 -13.06
N LEU A 200 -4.88 13.81 -12.12
CA LEU A 200 -5.79 13.20 -11.14
C LEU A 200 -7.24 13.11 -11.64
N ASP A 201 -7.50 13.39 -12.90
CA ASP A 201 -8.84 13.29 -13.46
C ASP A 201 -9.41 11.88 -13.24
N ARG A 202 -10.63 11.82 -12.67
CA ARG A 202 -11.33 10.59 -12.32
C ARG A 202 -10.68 9.72 -11.23
N LYS A 203 -9.58 10.15 -10.61
CA LYS A 203 -9.00 9.45 -9.48
C LYS A 203 -9.81 9.71 -8.21
N SER A 204 -10.05 8.65 -7.44
CA SER A 204 -10.82 8.72 -6.20
C SER A 204 -9.89 8.78 -4.99
N VAL A 205 -10.18 9.68 -4.06
CA VAL A 205 -9.44 9.81 -2.79
C VAL A 205 -10.42 9.84 -1.63
N LEU A 206 -10.23 8.97 -0.66
CA LEU A 206 -10.93 9.01 0.63
C LEU A 206 -9.99 9.63 1.67
N VAL A 207 -10.43 10.70 2.31
CA VAL A 207 -9.73 11.32 3.44
C VAL A 207 -10.61 11.20 4.67
N SER A 208 -10.15 10.46 5.68
CA SER A 208 -10.80 10.41 6.99
C SER A 208 -10.02 11.27 7.98
N LEU A 209 -10.71 12.15 8.66
CA LEU A 209 -10.13 13.06 9.66
C LEU A 209 -10.88 12.93 10.98
N SER A 210 -10.15 12.75 12.07
CA SER A 210 -10.75 12.75 13.39
C SER A 210 -10.99 14.18 13.87
N ARG A 211 -12.03 14.38 14.68
CA ARG A 211 -12.31 15.67 15.34
C ARG A 211 -11.28 16.02 16.42
N THR A 212 -10.48 15.04 16.83
CA THR A 212 -9.37 15.26 17.77
C THR A 212 -8.10 15.76 17.08
N CYS A 213 -8.11 15.89 15.75
CA CYS A 213 -7.00 16.40 14.96
C CYS A 213 -6.64 17.84 15.40
N ALA A 214 -5.35 18.13 15.52
CA ALA A 214 -4.87 19.49 15.82
C ALA A 214 -5.27 20.46 14.71
N LEU A 215 -5.60 21.72 15.07
CA LEU A 215 -6.07 22.74 14.13
C LEU A 215 -5.07 23.01 12.99
N ASP A 216 -3.78 23.01 13.29
CA ASP A 216 -2.73 23.21 12.27
C ASP A 216 -2.72 22.06 11.26
N ASN A 217 -2.89 20.83 11.74
CA ASN A 217 -3.01 19.68 10.87
C ASN A 217 -4.28 19.74 10.02
N LEU A 218 -5.42 20.09 10.63
CA LEU A 218 -6.67 20.27 9.88
C LEU A 218 -6.48 21.30 8.75
N GLY A 219 -5.79 22.43 9.03
CA GLY A 219 -5.47 23.43 8.02
C GLY A 219 -4.67 22.87 6.84
N ARG A 220 -3.63 22.07 7.12
CA ARG A 220 -2.83 21.39 6.07
C ARG A 220 -3.66 20.38 5.28
N CYS A 221 -4.47 19.57 5.94
CA CYS A 221 -5.37 18.62 5.27
C CYS A 221 -6.39 19.31 4.36
N VAL A 222 -6.98 20.42 4.81
CA VAL A 222 -7.90 21.21 3.97
C VAL A 222 -7.19 21.76 2.74
N ALA A 223 -5.96 22.25 2.89
CA ALA A 223 -5.15 22.72 1.76
C ALA A 223 -4.85 21.58 0.77
N ALA A 224 -4.45 20.41 1.27
CA ALA A 224 -4.18 19.21 0.47
C ALA A 224 -5.45 18.76 -0.29
N VAL A 225 -6.60 18.69 0.37
CA VAL A 225 -7.89 18.34 -0.27
C VAL A 225 -8.23 19.34 -1.39
N ARG A 226 -8.02 20.63 -1.19
CA ARG A 226 -8.24 21.64 -2.23
C ARG A 226 -7.31 21.42 -3.42
N THR A 227 -6.04 21.16 -3.18
CA THR A 227 -5.04 20.87 -4.22
C THR A 227 -5.44 19.64 -5.04
N LEU A 228 -5.82 18.55 -4.39
CA LEU A 228 -6.25 17.32 -5.06
C LEU A 228 -7.50 17.55 -5.92
N ARG A 229 -8.51 18.28 -5.40
CA ARG A 229 -9.72 18.62 -6.16
C ARG A 229 -9.41 19.54 -7.35
N THR A 230 -8.51 20.50 -7.19
CA THR A 230 -8.10 21.39 -8.28
C THR A 230 -7.38 20.61 -9.39
N ALA A 231 -6.65 19.54 -9.03
CA ALA A 231 -6.01 18.64 -9.97
C ALA A 231 -6.95 17.59 -10.61
N GLY A 232 -8.25 17.64 -10.31
CA GLY A 232 -9.27 16.80 -10.94
C GLY A 232 -9.73 15.58 -10.13
N ALA A 233 -9.15 15.33 -8.94
CA ALA A 233 -9.54 14.20 -8.11
C ALA A 233 -10.97 14.34 -7.54
N SER A 234 -11.69 13.22 -7.48
CA SER A 234 -12.91 13.07 -6.67
C SER A 234 -12.51 12.78 -5.22
N VAL A 235 -12.69 13.75 -4.32
CA VAL A 235 -12.25 13.62 -2.93
C VAL A 235 -13.44 13.53 -1.99
N ASP A 236 -13.60 12.36 -1.37
CA ASP A 236 -14.54 12.10 -0.28
C ASP A 236 -13.86 12.44 1.05
N VAL A 237 -14.46 13.33 1.83
CA VAL A 237 -13.95 13.68 3.16
C VAL A 237 -14.91 13.19 4.22
N ARG A 238 -14.43 12.37 5.14
CA ARG A 238 -15.18 11.87 6.29
C ARG A 238 -14.62 12.47 7.58
N MET A 239 -15.51 12.93 8.44
CA MET A 239 -15.15 13.38 9.78
C MET A 239 -15.60 12.33 10.78
N THR A 240 -14.68 11.84 11.59
CA THR A 240 -14.94 10.84 12.64
C THR A 240 -14.73 11.45 14.03
N GLU A 241 -15.38 10.92 15.06
CA GLU A 241 -15.22 11.42 16.43
C GLU A 241 -13.80 11.14 16.96
N LEU A 242 -13.25 9.96 16.64
CA LEU A 242 -11.90 9.51 17.01
C LEU A 242 -11.16 9.09 15.73
N PRO A 243 -9.81 8.99 15.78
CA PRO A 243 -9.04 8.41 14.68
C PRO A 243 -9.60 7.04 14.28
N VAL A 244 -9.65 6.78 12.98
CA VAL A 244 -10.05 5.48 12.47
C VAL A 244 -8.95 4.48 12.80
N ASP A 245 -9.28 3.49 13.63
CA ASP A 245 -8.40 2.36 13.86
C ASP A 245 -8.50 1.41 12.64
N PRO A 246 -7.44 1.26 11.85
CA PRO A 246 -7.46 0.45 10.63
C PRO A 246 -7.65 -1.05 10.87
N VAL A 247 -7.50 -1.51 12.11
CA VAL A 247 -7.70 -2.91 12.50
C VAL A 247 -9.05 -3.15 13.19
N SER A 248 -9.86 -2.10 13.32
CA SER A 248 -11.21 -2.20 13.89
C SER A 248 -12.25 -2.69 12.86
N PRO A 249 -13.42 -3.17 13.30
CA PRO A 249 -14.51 -3.57 12.40
C PRO A 249 -15.00 -2.43 11.49
N GLU A 250 -14.82 -1.17 11.87
CA GLU A 250 -15.17 0.02 11.09
C GLU A 250 -14.34 0.10 9.79
N ALA A 251 -13.15 -0.51 9.76
CA ALA A 251 -12.30 -0.57 8.58
C ALA A 251 -12.97 -1.31 7.40
N ARG A 252 -14.01 -2.13 7.64
CA ARG A 252 -14.81 -2.71 6.56
C ARG A 252 -15.47 -1.65 5.67
N SER A 253 -15.68 -0.45 6.16
CA SER A 253 -16.18 0.67 5.33
C SER A 253 -15.21 1.06 4.20
N LEU A 254 -13.93 0.72 4.32
CA LEU A 254 -12.91 0.93 3.29
C LEU A 254 -13.09 -0.05 2.13
N ASP A 255 -13.44 -1.33 2.43
CA ASP A 255 -13.80 -2.31 1.41
C ASP A 255 -14.98 -1.82 0.56
N TYR A 256 -16.06 -1.36 1.19
CA TYR A 256 -17.20 -0.82 0.46
C TYR A 256 -16.83 0.36 -0.45
N TRP A 257 -15.99 1.26 0.04
CA TRP A 257 -15.55 2.41 -0.75
C TRP A 257 -14.67 1.98 -1.96
N MET A 258 -13.75 1.06 -1.77
CA MET A 258 -12.90 0.54 -2.87
C MET A 258 -13.75 -0.20 -3.91
N MET A 259 -14.69 -1.02 -3.48
CA MET A 259 -15.61 -1.73 -4.39
C MET A 259 -16.48 -0.77 -5.19
N GLU A 260 -16.96 0.31 -4.56
CA GLU A 260 -17.70 1.37 -5.25
C GLU A 260 -16.83 2.10 -6.30
N CYS A 261 -15.55 2.33 -6.01
CA CYS A 261 -14.62 2.89 -7.00
C CYS A 261 -14.45 1.96 -8.20
N ILE A 262 -14.29 0.65 -7.97
CA ILE A 262 -14.16 -0.36 -9.03
C ILE A 262 -15.42 -0.41 -9.90
N GLN A 263 -16.61 -0.33 -9.32
CA GLN A 263 -17.88 -0.34 -10.05
C GLN A 263 -18.03 0.91 -10.93
N ARG A 264 -17.71 2.09 -10.40
CA ARG A 264 -17.74 3.36 -11.15
C ARG A 264 -16.81 3.36 -12.38
N GLU A 265 -15.64 2.72 -12.27
CA GLU A 265 -14.74 2.55 -13.42
C GLU A 265 -15.35 1.67 -14.52
N GLN A 266 -16.01 0.58 -14.14
CA GLN A 266 -16.66 -0.34 -15.08
C GLN A 266 -17.81 0.34 -15.83
N GLU A 267 -18.65 1.12 -15.15
CA GLU A 267 -19.76 1.86 -15.74
C GLU A 267 -19.27 2.97 -16.67
N GLY A 268 -18.20 3.69 -16.30
CA GLY A 268 -17.59 4.73 -17.12
C GLY A 268 -16.86 4.22 -18.37
N GLY A 269 -16.47 2.94 -18.40
CA GLY A 269 -15.81 2.29 -19.54
C GLY A 269 -16.76 1.76 -20.62
N ILE A 270 -18.04 1.62 -20.32
CA ILE A 270 -19.07 1.11 -21.27
C ILE A 270 -19.56 2.19 -22.24
N CYS A 271 -19.28 3.46 -21.96
CA CYS A 271 -19.69 4.60 -22.81
C CYS A 271 -18.60 5.11 -23.76
N ARG A 272 -17.66 4.29 -24.21
CA ARG A 272 -16.67 4.65 -25.23
C ARG A 272 -16.75 3.74 -26.45
#